data_bb6fdfde6473cf768dbed73d6b944967
#
_entry.id   bb6fdfde6473cf768dbed73d6b944967
#
_cell.length_a   1.000
_cell.length_b   1.000
_cell.length_c   1.000
_cell.angle_alpha   90.00
_cell.angle_beta   90.00
_cell.angle_gamma   90.00
#
_symmetry.space_group_name_H-M   'P 1'
#
loop_
_entity.id
_entity.type
_entity.pdbx_description
1 polymer ?
#
loop_
_entity_poly.entity_id
_entity_poly.type
_entity_poly.pdbx_seq_one_letter_code
_entity_poly.pdbx_strand_id
1 'polypeptide(L)'
;GVKNNMGRGVVNFSEDGDINELQGFLETKQYFKAYHNEGNGRLKVDVSLHGEYTSNPKTARHLAEYMKSVGANMHVHVSETEFEHEECKKRHGLTPVQYLNQQGIFDTKATAAHCVWLEGEDFDILTEKGVTVASCPISNLKLASGVCNVPRLLSKGVNVAIGTDSVASNNSLDMIEEMKVFAIANKGKQYDPTLITPVEALKAATYAGAKGQGRDDCGKLAVGFKADLIVMDLSKPNMRPIHNMATNLVYSACGGDVLLTMVDGRVLYRNGEYLTMDIEKVVFEAEKSTKRILGELK
;
A
#
# COMPACT_ATOMS: atom_id res chain seq x y z
N GLY A 1 4.76 14.96 9.63
CA GLY A 1 5.34 15.65 8.50
C GLY A 1 5.32 14.87 7.19
N VAL A 2 4.98 13.56 7.17
CA VAL A 2 4.92 12.73 5.96
C VAL A 2 3.67 13.03 5.11
N LYS A 3 3.70 12.62 3.85
CA LYS A 3 2.51 12.55 3.01
C LYS A 3 1.68 11.32 3.39
N ASN A 4 0.37 11.47 3.39
CA ASN A 4 -0.53 10.38 3.75
C ASN A 4 -1.81 10.42 2.91
N ASN A 5 -2.24 9.26 2.42
CA ASN A 5 -3.59 8.99 1.96
C ASN A 5 -4.29 8.17 3.05
N MET A 6 -5.21 8.80 3.76
CA MET A 6 -5.96 8.15 4.84
C MET A 6 -7.17 7.44 4.25
N GLY A 7 -7.41 6.19 4.65
CA GLY A 7 -8.61 5.44 4.31
C GLY A 7 -9.21 4.83 5.58
N ARG A 8 -10.52 4.91 5.73
CA ARG A 8 -11.25 4.16 6.74
C ARG A 8 -11.96 3.00 6.05
N GLY A 9 -11.46 1.79 6.24
CA GLY A 9 -12.06 0.60 5.66
C GLY A 9 -13.53 0.43 6.09
N VAL A 10 -14.44 0.50 5.12
CA VAL A 10 -15.86 0.26 5.36
C VAL A 10 -16.11 -1.24 5.31
N VAL A 11 -16.80 -1.73 6.35
CA VAL A 11 -17.25 -3.12 6.52
C VAL A 11 -18.75 -3.12 6.70
N ASN A 12 -19.47 -4.02 6.01
CA ASN A 12 -20.91 -4.21 6.18
C ASN A 12 -21.30 -5.66 5.91
N PHE A 13 -21.60 -6.39 6.96
CA PHE A 13 -22.09 -7.77 6.88
C PHE A 13 -23.61 -7.87 6.74
N SER A 14 -24.34 -6.75 6.91
CA SER A 14 -25.82 -6.71 6.83
C SER A 14 -26.27 -6.30 5.43
N GLU A 15 -27.18 -7.05 4.83
CA GLU A 15 -27.80 -6.69 3.56
C GLU A 15 -28.84 -5.55 3.70
N ASP A 16 -29.46 -5.43 4.87
CA ASP A 16 -30.57 -4.52 5.14
C ASP A 16 -30.15 -3.19 5.81
N GLY A 17 -28.88 -3.07 6.26
CA GLY A 17 -28.40 -1.89 6.95
C GLY A 17 -28.33 -0.63 6.05
N ASP A 18 -28.68 0.54 6.63
CA ASP A 18 -28.44 1.81 5.94
C ASP A 18 -26.95 2.13 5.94
N ILE A 19 -26.37 2.22 4.75
CA ILE A 19 -24.96 2.55 4.54
C ILE A 19 -24.62 3.91 5.14
N ASN A 20 -25.55 4.85 5.15
CA ASN A 20 -25.36 6.18 5.72
C ASN A 20 -25.21 6.18 7.24
N GLU A 21 -25.56 5.09 7.91
CA GLU A 21 -25.41 4.90 9.35
C GLU A 21 -24.14 4.10 9.70
N LEU A 22 -23.46 3.51 8.70
CA LEU A 22 -22.21 2.77 8.94
C LEU A 22 -21.13 3.71 9.47
N GLN A 23 -20.60 3.39 10.65
CA GLN A 23 -19.57 4.19 11.31
C GLN A 23 -18.37 4.46 10.39
N GLY A 24 -17.86 3.45 9.68
CA GLY A 24 -16.75 3.60 8.75
C GLY A 24 -17.04 4.57 7.60
N PHE A 25 -18.28 4.62 7.10
CA PHE A 25 -18.67 5.55 6.05
C PHE A 25 -18.88 6.97 6.59
N LEU A 26 -19.46 7.12 7.78
CA LEU A 26 -19.56 8.41 8.46
C LEU A 26 -18.19 9.02 8.73
N GLU A 27 -17.25 8.24 9.24
CA GLU A 27 -15.86 8.64 9.47
C GLU A 27 -15.16 9.01 8.14
N THR A 28 -15.37 8.25 7.06
CA THR A 28 -14.84 8.58 5.72
C THR A 28 -15.29 9.96 5.26
N LYS A 29 -16.60 10.26 5.37
CA LYS A 29 -17.16 11.59 5.02
C LYS A 29 -16.58 12.70 5.89
N GLN A 30 -16.45 12.45 7.19
CA GLN A 30 -15.89 13.41 8.13
C GLN A 30 -14.41 13.69 7.82
N TYR A 31 -13.61 12.64 7.59
CA TYR A 31 -12.19 12.77 7.29
C TYR A 31 -11.97 13.45 5.93
N PHE A 32 -12.78 13.11 4.93
CA PHE A 32 -12.70 13.77 3.63
C PHE A 32 -12.93 15.27 3.75
N LYS A 33 -13.99 15.67 4.45
CA LYS A 33 -14.30 17.09 4.69
C LYS A 33 -13.22 17.81 5.48
N ALA A 34 -12.63 17.15 6.49
CA ALA A 34 -11.69 17.78 7.42
C ALA A 34 -10.24 17.81 6.92
N TYR A 35 -9.83 16.81 6.13
CA TYR A 35 -8.40 16.59 5.87
C TYR A 35 -8.02 16.45 4.40
N HIS A 36 -8.98 16.22 3.48
CA HIS A 36 -8.62 16.01 2.08
C HIS A 36 -8.00 17.29 1.49
N ASN A 37 -6.77 17.15 0.95
CA ASN A 37 -5.91 18.20 0.44
C ASN A 37 -5.36 19.19 1.49
N GLU A 38 -5.54 18.93 2.80
CA GLU A 38 -4.93 19.73 3.85
C GLU A 38 -3.39 19.60 3.86
N GLY A 39 -2.74 20.51 4.58
CA GLY A 39 -1.28 20.58 4.65
C GLY A 39 -0.62 20.79 3.29
N ASN A 40 -1.20 21.62 2.43
CA ASN A 40 -0.73 21.88 1.08
C ASN A 40 -0.70 20.61 0.18
N GLY A 41 -1.76 19.78 0.30
CA GLY A 41 -1.92 18.53 -0.44
C GLY A 41 -1.14 17.34 0.13
N ARG A 42 -0.47 17.49 1.30
CA ARG A 42 0.20 16.37 1.96
C ARG A 42 -0.78 15.33 2.47
N LEU A 43 -1.94 15.76 2.98
CA LEU A 43 -3.00 14.89 3.44
C LEU A 43 -4.02 14.68 2.32
N LYS A 44 -4.33 13.45 2.04
CA LYS A 44 -5.44 13.04 1.18
C LYS A 44 -6.30 12.03 1.92
N VAL A 45 -7.54 11.91 1.52
CA VAL A 45 -8.45 10.89 2.05
C VAL A 45 -8.96 10.08 0.86
N ASP A 46 -8.72 8.79 0.90
CA ASP A 46 -9.24 7.82 -0.07
C ASP A 46 -10.52 7.19 0.50
N VAL A 47 -11.45 6.83 -0.36
CA VAL A 47 -12.57 5.96 0.03
C VAL A 47 -12.02 4.54 0.11
N SER A 48 -12.35 3.82 1.17
CA SER A 48 -11.82 2.48 1.38
C SER A 48 -12.93 1.47 1.64
N LEU A 49 -13.02 0.46 0.79
CA LEU A 49 -13.74 -0.77 1.05
C LEU A 49 -12.75 -1.77 1.65
N HIS A 50 -13.10 -2.42 2.77
CA HIS A 50 -12.18 -3.39 3.36
C HIS A 50 -11.86 -4.52 2.38
N GLY A 51 -12.88 -5.22 1.90
CA GLY A 51 -12.74 -6.28 0.91
C GLY A 51 -14.10 -6.79 0.44
N GLU A 52 -14.11 -7.66 -0.58
CA GLU A 52 -15.33 -8.26 -1.11
C GLU A 52 -16.07 -9.02 0.00
N TYR A 53 -15.37 -9.88 0.73
CA TYR A 53 -15.91 -10.80 1.74
C TYR A 53 -16.42 -10.12 3.02
N THR A 54 -16.16 -8.85 3.21
CA THR A 54 -16.63 -8.06 4.36
C THR A 54 -17.65 -7.01 3.97
N SER A 55 -18.23 -7.13 2.78
CA SER A 55 -19.21 -6.19 2.27
C SER A 55 -20.27 -6.90 1.41
N ASN A 56 -21.21 -6.14 0.89
CA ASN A 56 -22.24 -6.61 -0.02
C ASN A 56 -22.32 -5.70 -1.25
N PRO A 57 -23.00 -6.12 -2.36
CA PRO A 57 -23.06 -5.35 -3.60
C PRO A 57 -23.63 -3.95 -3.43
N LYS A 58 -24.61 -3.75 -2.54
CA LYS A 58 -25.22 -2.43 -2.27
C LYS A 58 -24.20 -1.47 -1.67
N THR A 59 -23.42 -1.93 -0.68
CA THR A 59 -22.37 -1.16 -0.04
C THR A 59 -21.25 -0.81 -1.03
N ALA A 60 -20.78 -1.79 -1.79
CA ALA A 60 -19.71 -1.56 -2.77
C ALA A 60 -20.11 -0.51 -3.80
N ARG A 61 -21.31 -0.61 -4.41
CA ARG A 61 -21.82 0.38 -5.36
C ARG A 61 -21.97 1.77 -4.75
N HIS A 62 -22.53 1.86 -3.55
CA HIS A 62 -22.68 3.15 -2.86
C HIS A 62 -21.35 3.84 -2.61
N LEU A 63 -20.33 3.09 -2.18
CA LEU A 63 -18.98 3.62 -2.00
C LEU A 63 -18.35 4.07 -3.33
N ALA A 64 -18.57 3.30 -4.40
CA ALA A 64 -18.11 3.66 -5.74
C ALA A 64 -18.77 4.96 -6.24
N GLU A 65 -20.07 5.15 -6.02
CA GLU A 65 -20.80 6.38 -6.35
C GLU A 65 -20.31 7.57 -5.51
N TYR A 66 -20.15 7.38 -4.20
CA TYR A 66 -19.62 8.44 -3.33
C TYR A 66 -18.20 8.85 -3.74
N MET A 67 -17.31 7.90 -3.97
CA MET A 67 -15.95 8.13 -4.44
C MET A 67 -15.93 9.00 -5.71
N LYS A 68 -16.77 8.68 -6.71
CA LYS A 68 -16.91 9.47 -7.95
C LYS A 68 -17.40 10.89 -7.65
N SER A 69 -18.40 11.01 -6.77
CA SER A 69 -19.02 12.31 -6.45
C SER A 69 -18.07 13.29 -5.79
N VAL A 70 -17.09 12.81 -5.02
CA VAL A 70 -16.11 13.65 -4.30
C VAL A 70 -14.73 13.69 -4.98
N GLY A 71 -14.52 12.91 -6.04
CA GLY A 71 -13.24 12.84 -6.75
C GLY A 71 -12.12 12.18 -5.94
N ALA A 72 -12.46 11.26 -5.03
CA ALA A 72 -11.49 10.51 -4.23
C ALA A 72 -10.92 9.31 -4.99
N ASN A 73 -9.78 8.77 -4.55
CA ASN A 73 -9.31 7.46 -4.97
C ASN A 73 -9.99 6.36 -4.14
N MET A 74 -9.93 5.12 -4.64
CA MET A 74 -10.35 3.91 -3.92
C MET A 74 -9.15 3.15 -3.38
N HIS A 75 -9.32 2.55 -2.19
CA HIS A 75 -8.38 1.57 -1.63
C HIS A 75 -9.14 0.33 -1.18
N VAL A 76 -8.68 -0.88 -1.58
CA VAL A 76 -9.39 -2.14 -1.29
C VAL A 76 -8.42 -3.32 -1.26
N HIS A 77 -8.62 -4.31 -0.35
CA HIS A 77 -7.93 -5.59 -0.38
C HIS A 77 -8.56 -6.48 -1.46
N VAL A 78 -7.72 -7.15 -2.24
CA VAL A 78 -8.17 -7.94 -3.40
C VAL A 78 -7.40 -9.23 -3.49
N SER A 79 -8.12 -10.35 -3.44
CA SER A 79 -7.57 -11.69 -3.67
C SER A 79 -6.29 -11.95 -2.87
N GLU A 80 -6.31 -11.64 -1.57
CA GLU A 80 -5.17 -11.82 -0.70
C GLU A 80 -4.90 -13.30 -0.45
N THR A 81 -5.95 -14.06 -0.10
CA THR A 81 -5.87 -15.48 0.20
C THR A 81 -6.60 -16.34 -0.83
N GLU A 82 -6.17 -17.60 -0.98
CA GLU A 82 -6.88 -18.60 -1.80
C GLU A 82 -8.33 -18.74 -1.36
N PHE A 83 -8.55 -18.77 -0.03
CA PHE A 83 -9.89 -18.88 0.54
C PHE A 83 -10.80 -17.72 0.11
N GLU A 84 -10.35 -16.48 0.23
CA GLU A 84 -11.10 -15.30 -0.26
C GLU A 84 -11.46 -15.44 -1.73
N HIS A 85 -10.47 -15.79 -2.55
CA HIS A 85 -10.62 -15.90 -3.99
C HIS A 85 -11.66 -16.98 -4.39
N GLU A 86 -11.53 -18.18 -3.85
CA GLU A 86 -12.42 -19.30 -4.16
C GLU A 86 -13.83 -19.10 -3.57
N GLU A 87 -13.96 -18.52 -2.37
CA GLU A 87 -15.27 -18.21 -1.79
C GLU A 87 -16.01 -17.11 -2.56
N CYS A 88 -15.30 -16.10 -3.09
CA CYS A 88 -15.91 -15.12 -3.98
C CYS A 88 -16.47 -15.77 -5.25
N LYS A 89 -15.71 -16.67 -5.86
CA LYS A 89 -16.17 -17.44 -7.04
C LYS A 89 -17.41 -18.29 -6.72
N LYS A 90 -17.47 -18.90 -5.55
CA LYS A 90 -18.66 -19.67 -5.12
C LYS A 90 -19.88 -18.78 -4.89
N ARG A 91 -19.70 -17.59 -4.25
CA ARG A 91 -20.80 -16.68 -3.95
C ARG A 91 -21.35 -15.97 -5.20
N HIS A 92 -20.45 -15.52 -6.08
CA HIS A 92 -20.78 -14.60 -7.16
C HIS A 92 -20.55 -15.15 -8.57
N GLY A 93 -19.90 -16.31 -8.72
CA GLY A 93 -19.46 -16.81 -10.02
C GLY A 93 -18.35 -15.97 -10.66
N LEU A 94 -17.69 -15.10 -9.89
CA LEU A 94 -16.72 -14.10 -10.32
C LEU A 94 -15.49 -14.14 -9.40
N THR A 95 -14.32 -13.78 -9.92
CA THR A 95 -13.16 -13.51 -9.09
C THR A 95 -13.38 -12.20 -8.29
N PRO A 96 -12.64 -11.94 -7.19
CA PRO A 96 -12.74 -10.66 -6.48
C PRO A 96 -12.48 -9.45 -7.39
N VAL A 97 -11.55 -9.54 -8.34
CA VAL A 97 -11.29 -8.46 -9.32
C VAL A 97 -12.50 -8.22 -10.21
N GLN A 98 -13.09 -9.27 -10.79
CA GLN A 98 -14.27 -9.18 -11.65
C GLN A 98 -15.48 -8.63 -10.88
N TYR A 99 -15.70 -9.13 -9.65
CA TYR A 99 -16.77 -8.67 -8.79
C TYR A 99 -16.63 -7.17 -8.46
N LEU A 100 -15.48 -6.75 -7.96
CA LEU A 100 -15.23 -5.34 -7.60
C LEU A 100 -15.33 -4.41 -8.81
N ASN A 101 -14.86 -4.85 -9.97
CA ASN A 101 -15.03 -4.13 -11.22
C ASN A 101 -16.52 -3.96 -11.58
N GLN A 102 -17.32 -5.02 -11.45
CA GLN A 102 -18.77 -4.97 -11.71
C GLN A 102 -19.49 -4.01 -10.75
N GLN A 103 -19.01 -3.85 -9.52
CA GLN A 103 -19.55 -2.90 -8.55
C GLN A 103 -19.07 -1.45 -8.77
N GLY A 104 -18.20 -1.18 -9.76
CA GLY A 104 -17.69 0.14 -10.07
C GLY A 104 -16.53 0.62 -9.18
N ILE A 105 -15.93 -0.28 -8.39
CA ILE A 105 -14.82 0.03 -7.47
C ILE A 105 -13.57 0.52 -8.23
N PHE A 106 -13.38 0.09 -9.48
CA PHE A 106 -12.25 0.47 -10.31
C PHE A 106 -12.56 1.55 -11.35
N ASP A 107 -13.70 2.25 -11.23
CA ASP A 107 -14.10 3.29 -12.20
C ASP A 107 -13.40 4.63 -12.02
N THR A 108 -12.64 4.80 -10.93
CA THR A 108 -11.71 5.91 -10.71
C THR A 108 -10.34 5.35 -10.36
N LYS A 109 -9.38 6.23 -10.03
CA LYS A 109 -8.06 5.76 -9.58
C LYS A 109 -8.21 4.86 -8.34
N ALA A 110 -7.72 3.63 -8.43
CA ALA A 110 -7.84 2.65 -7.36
C ALA A 110 -6.50 2.00 -7.03
N THR A 111 -6.32 1.67 -5.76
CA THR A 111 -5.23 0.82 -5.27
C THR A 111 -5.82 -0.50 -4.76
N ALA A 112 -5.43 -1.59 -5.40
CA ALA A 112 -5.76 -2.96 -5.00
C ALA A 112 -4.58 -3.54 -4.21
N ALA A 113 -4.78 -3.77 -2.91
CA ALA A 113 -3.76 -4.37 -2.05
C ALA A 113 -3.68 -5.88 -2.24
N HIS A 114 -2.48 -6.44 -2.09
CA HIS A 114 -2.11 -7.86 -2.17
C HIS A 114 -2.14 -8.45 -3.58
N CYS A 115 -3.30 -8.70 -4.17
CA CYS A 115 -3.47 -9.31 -5.50
C CYS A 115 -2.64 -10.59 -5.68
N VAL A 116 -2.67 -11.48 -4.68
CA VAL A 116 -1.88 -12.73 -4.66
C VAL A 116 -2.47 -13.77 -5.59
N TRP A 117 -3.81 -13.93 -5.53
CA TRP A 117 -4.57 -14.93 -6.25
C TRP A 117 -5.33 -14.29 -7.41
N LEU A 118 -4.61 -14.06 -8.52
CA LEU A 118 -5.17 -13.51 -9.75
C LEU A 118 -5.19 -14.59 -10.83
N GLU A 119 -6.28 -14.65 -11.61
CA GLU A 119 -6.41 -15.57 -12.71
C GLU A 119 -7.07 -14.95 -13.95
N GLY A 120 -6.97 -15.62 -15.09
CA GLY A 120 -7.69 -15.28 -16.30
C GLY A 120 -7.63 -13.82 -16.70
N GLU A 121 -8.81 -13.20 -16.76
CA GLU A 121 -9.05 -11.82 -17.18
C GLU A 121 -8.69 -10.76 -16.11
N ASP A 122 -8.41 -11.17 -14.87
CA ASP A 122 -8.10 -10.22 -13.78
C ASP A 122 -6.98 -9.25 -14.17
N PHE A 123 -5.93 -9.77 -14.81
CA PHE A 123 -4.80 -8.96 -15.26
C PHE A 123 -5.20 -7.91 -16.29
N ASP A 124 -6.10 -8.25 -17.19
CA ASP A 124 -6.58 -7.35 -18.24
C ASP A 124 -7.50 -6.27 -17.65
N ILE A 125 -8.39 -6.63 -16.73
CA ILE A 125 -9.24 -5.69 -15.98
C ILE A 125 -8.39 -4.67 -15.23
N LEU A 126 -7.38 -5.13 -14.46
CA LEU A 126 -6.49 -4.24 -13.70
C LEU A 126 -5.72 -3.30 -14.61
N THR A 127 -5.31 -3.77 -15.80
CA THR A 127 -4.62 -2.97 -16.81
C THR A 127 -5.55 -1.90 -17.42
N GLU A 128 -6.72 -2.31 -17.92
CA GLU A 128 -7.68 -1.45 -18.60
C GLU A 128 -8.24 -0.35 -17.67
N LYS A 129 -8.49 -0.70 -16.42
CA LYS A 129 -8.95 0.24 -15.39
C LYS A 129 -7.82 1.09 -14.79
N GLY A 130 -6.57 0.85 -15.15
CA GLY A 130 -5.42 1.60 -14.63
C GLY A 130 -5.23 1.45 -13.12
N VAL A 131 -5.63 0.31 -12.56
CA VAL A 131 -5.52 0.02 -11.12
C VAL A 131 -4.04 -0.09 -10.73
N THR A 132 -3.69 0.47 -9.60
CA THR A 132 -2.39 0.23 -8.98
C THR A 132 -2.48 -0.99 -8.06
N VAL A 133 -1.62 -1.97 -8.28
CA VAL A 133 -1.47 -3.10 -7.35
C VAL A 133 -0.42 -2.75 -6.31
N ALA A 134 -0.79 -2.76 -5.02
CA ALA A 134 0.13 -2.64 -3.90
C ALA A 134 0.50 -4.04 -3.39
N SER A 135 1.63 -4.57 -3.84
CA SER A 135 2.16 -5.84 -3.34
C SER A 135 2.74 -5.67 -1.94
N CYS A 136 2.38 -6.56 -1.01
CA CYS A 136 2.83 -6.56 0.39
C CYS A 136 3.60 -7.86 0.69
N PRO A 137 4.82 -8.03 0.13
CA PRO A 137 5.46 -9.34 0.07
C PRO A 137 5.77 -9.95 1.44
N ILE A 138 6.22 -9.19 2.44
CA ILE A 138 6.51 -9.73 3.78
C ILE A 138 5.22 -10.16 4.47
N SER A 139 4.17 -9.31 4.46
CA SER A 139 2.87 -9.66 5.02
C SER A 139 2.30 -10.92 4.36
N ASN A 140 2.27 -10.97 3.02
CA ASN A 140 1.76 -12.11 2.27
C ASN A 140 2.49 -13.42 2.60
N LEU A 141 3.80 -13.38 2.75
CA LEU A 141 4.61 -14.54 3.12
C LEU A 141 4.44 -14.93 4.59
N LYS A 142 4.43 -13.94 5.49
CA LYS A 142 4.28 -14.17 6.92
C LYS A 142 2.92 -14.79 7.28
N LEU A 143 1.86 -14.36 6.60
CA LEU A 143 0.49 -14.87 6.78
C LEU A 143 0.21 -16.10 5.93
N ALA A 144 1.19 -16.59 5.16
CA ALA A 144 1.06 -17.70 4.22
C ALA A 144 -0.02 -17.48 3.13
N SER A 145 -0.32 -16.22 2.80
CA SER A 145 -1.26 -15.87 1.72
C SER A 145 -0.71 -16.25 0.35
N GLY A 146 0.60 -16.22 0.16
CA GLY A 146 1.27 -16.62 -1.09
C GLY A 146 2.16 -15.50 -1.67
N VAL A 147 2.44 -15.57 -2.97
CA VAL A 147 3.28 -14.59 -3.68
C VAL A 147 2.51 -14.00 -4.85
N CYS A 148 2.30 -12.69 -4.85
CA CYS A 148 1.71 -11.96 -5.97
C CYS A 148 2.55 -12.16 -7.25
N ASN A 149 1.89 -12.42 -8.38
CA ASN A 149 2.58 -12.61 -9.66
C ASN A 149 2.97 -11.27 -10.30
N VAL A 150 3.92 -10.59 -9.66
CA VAL A 150 4.42 -9.27 -10.08
C VAL A 150 4.98 -9.28 -11.51
N PRO A 151 5.77 -10.28 -11.96
CA PRO A 151 6.27 -10.29 -13.34
C PRO A 151 5.14 -10.24 -14.38
N ARG A 152 4.06 -10.98 -14.17
CA ARG A 152 2.91 -10.97 -15.09
C ARG A 152 2.17 -9.62 -15.06
N LEU A 153 1.99 -9.02 -13.88
CA LEU A 153 1.40 -7.69 -13.76
C LEU A 153 2.22 -6.64 -14.51
N LEU A 154 3.54 -6.62 -14.31
CA LEU A 154 4.45 -5.70 -15.00
C LEU A 154 4.44 -5.91 -16.52
N SER A 155 4.42 -7.17 -17.00
CA SER A 155 4.36 -7.48 -18.43
C SER A 155 3.06 -7.01 -19.10
N LYS A 156 1.97 -6.91 -18.35
CA LYS A 156 0.68 -6.35 -18.79
C LYS A 156 0.63 -4.82 -18.67
N GLY A 157 1.66 -4.17 -18.11
CA GLY A 157 1.71 -2.72 -17.92
C GLY A 157 0.97 -2.20 -16.70
N VAL A 158 0.55 -3.07 -15.78
CA VAL A 158 -0.06 -2.68 -14.50
C VAL A 158 0.95 -1.88 -13.68
N ASN A 159 0.52 -0.80 -13.07
CA ASN A 159 1.34 -0.06 -12.10
C ASN A 159 1.44 -0.87 -10.81
N VAL A 160 2.63 -1.42 -10.52
CA VAL A 160 2.87 -2.21 -9.31
C VAL A 160 3.70 -1.40 -8.33
N ALA A 161 3.17 -1.21 -7.13
CA ALA A 161 3.81 -0.57 -5.99
C ALA A 161 4.09 -1.57 -4.87
N ILE A 162 4.91 -1.18 -3.91
CA ILE A 162 5.19 -1.94 -2.69
C ILE A 162 4.46 -1.29 -1.52
N GLY A 163 3.84 -2.12 -0.67
CA GLY A 163 3.29 -1.74 0.63
C GLY A 163 3.86 -2.62 1.73
N THR A 164 4.04 -2.06 2.91
CA THR A 164 4.47 -2.82 4.10
C THR A 164 3.32 -3.56 4.76
N ASP A 165 2.08 -3.17 4.45
CA ASP A 165 0.90 -3.56 5.22
C ASP A 165 1.00 -3.10 6.69
N SER A 166 0.15 -3.60 7.57
CA SER A 166 0.14 -3.19 8.97
C SER A 166 1.26 -3.84 9.78
N VAL A 167 1.64 -3.20 10.90
CA VAL A 167 2.59 -3.78 11.85
C VAL A 167 2.08 -5.08 12.50
N ALA A 168 0.77 -5.34 12.45
CA ALA A 168 0.19 -6.60 12.94
C ALA A 168 0.52 -7.77 12.01
N SER A 169 0.50 -7.55 10.69
CA SER A 169 0.76 -8.56 9.67
C SER A 169 2.23 -8.63 9.24
N ASN A 170 3.00 -7.55 9.39
CA ASN A 170 4.39 -7.46 8.96
C ASN A 170 5.38 -7.41 10.14
N ASN A 171 5.08 -6.71 11.23
CA ASN A 171 5.95 -6.27 12.34
C ASN A 171 6.93 -5.14 11.97
N SER A 172 7.30 -4.95 10.71
CA SER A 172 8.21 -3.92 10.24
C SER A 172 7.50 -2.93 9.31
N LEU A 173 7.95 -1.68 9.31
CA LEU A 173 7.58 -0.67 8.30
C LEU A 173 8.81 -0.26 7.47
N ASP A 174 9.79 -1.15 7.37
CA ASP A 174 11.03 -0.90 6.62
C ASP A 174 10.81 -1.19 5.12
N MET A 175 10.63 -0.12 4.34
CA MET A 175 10.46 -0.21 2.88
C MET A 175 11.70 -0.79 2.17
N ILE A 176 12.90 -0.65 2.76
CA ILE A 176 14.13 -1.22 2.17
C ILE A 176 14.10 -2.75 2.27
N GLU A 177 13.65 -3.27 3.41
CA GLU A 177 13.45 -4.71 3.62
C GLU A 177 12.38 -5.26 2.68
N GLU A 178 11.22 -4.58 2.59
CA GLU A 178 10.14 -4.94 1.66
C GLU A 178 10.62 -5.01 0.21
N MET A 179 11.40 -4.04 -0.21
CA MET A 179 11.94 -3.97 -1.56
C MET A 179 12.82 -5.17 -1.90
N LYS A 180 13.61 -5.64 -0.92
CA LYS A 180 14.44 -6.86 -1.06
C LYS A 180 13.56 -8.09 -1.25
N VAL A 181 12.56 -8.28 -0.37
CA VAL A 181 11.66 -9.45 -0.42
C VAL A 181 10.82 -9.41 -1.72
N PHE A 182 10.31 -8.24 -2.11
CA PHE A 182 9.64 -8.03 -3.39
C PHE A 182 10.49 -8.53 -4.58
N ALA A 183 11.78 -8.19 -4.59
CA ALA A 183 12.69 -8.58 -5.67
C ALA A 183 12.98 -10.08 -5.70
N ILE A 184 13.06 -10.78 -4.54
CA ILE A 184 13.48 -12.19 -4.49
C ILE A 184 12.32 -13.19 -4.47
N ALA A 185 11.14 -12.84 -3.96
CA ALA A 185 10.04 -13.77 -3.79
C ALA A 185 9.59 -14.41 -5.13
N ASN A 186 9.43 -13.60 -6.17
CA ASN A 186 9.06 -14.10 -7.50
C ASN A 186 10.17 -14.92 -8.18
N LYS A 187 11.45 -14.56 -7.95
CA LYS A 187 12.59 -15.36 -8.45
C LYS A 187 12.55 -16.77 -7.89
N GLY A 188 12.34 -16.89 -6.57
CA GLY A 188 12.23 -18.19 -5.91
C GLY A 188 10.99 -18.98 -6.33
N LYS A 189 9.83 -18.33 -6.44
CA LYS A 189 8.57 -18.99 -6.85
C LYS A 189 8.60 -19.51 -8.28
N GLN A 190 9.24 -18.78 -9.21
CA GLN A 190 9.23 -19.08 -10.64
C GLN A 190 10.56 -19.70 -11.13
N TYR A 191 11.52 -19.93 -10.23
CA TYR A 191 12.83 -20.51 -10.53
C TYR A 191 13.61 -19.72 -11.62
N ASP A 192 13.41 -18.40 -11.69
CA ASP A 192 14.07 -17.52 -12.65
C ASP A 192 14.74 -16.35 -11.94
N PRO A 193 16.10 -16.29 -11.91
CA PRO A 193 16.84 -15.22 -11.23
C PRO A 193 16.78 -13.88 -11.97
N THR A 194 16.29 -13.83 -13.21
CA THR A 194 16.24 -12.62 -14.03
C THR A 194 15.00 -11.75 -13.76
N LEU A 195 13.96 -12.30 -13.13
CA LEU A 195 12.74 -11.60 -12.79
C LEU A 195 12.99 -10.48 -11.76
N ILE A 196 12.20 -9.42 -11.86
CA ILE A 196 12.23 -8.27 -10.94
C ILE A 196 13.65 -7.73 -10.74
N THR A 197 14.07 -6.91 -11.65
CA THR A 197 15.36 -6.22 -11.57
C THR A 197 15.42 -5.24 -10.40
N PRO A 198 16.62 -4.88 -9.90
CA PRO A 198 16.75 -3.87 -8.85
C PRO A 198 16.10 -2.52 -9.21
N VAL A 199 16.13 -2.13 -10.48
CA VAL A 199 15.52 -0.88 -10.95
C VAL A 199 13.98 -0.96 -10.89
N GLU A 200 13.37 -2.09 -11.22
CA GLU A 200 11.92 -2.31 -11.07
C GLU A 200 11.50 -2.28 -9.61
N ALA A 201 12.28 -2.90 -8.71
CA ALA A 201 12.02 -2.86 -7.27
C ALA A 201 12.11 -1.42 -6.71
N LEU A 202 13.14 -0.66 -7.07
CA LEU A 202 13.26 0.75 -6.70
C LEU A 202 12.09 1.59 -7.24
N LYS A 203 11.67 1.37 -8.48
CA LYS A 203 10.52 2.05 -9.07
C LYS A 203 9.22 1.71 -8.34
N ALA A 204 9.03 0.45 -7.96
CA ALA A 204 7.86 0.01 -7.20
C ALA A 204 7.81 0.65 -5.79
N ALA A 205 8.96 0.81 -5.12
CA ALA A 205 9.07 1.42 -3.80
C ALA A 205 8.99 2.97 -3.81
N THR A 206 9.00 3.61 -4.99
CA THR A 206 9.05 5.08 -5.11
C THR A 206 7.98 5.62 -6.05
N TYR A 207 8.28 5.72 -7.34
CA TYR A 207 7.42 6.35 -8.35
C TYR A 207 6.06 5.66 -8.52
N ALA A 208 6.04 4.33 -8.51
CA ALA A 208 4.79 3.58 -8.68
C ALA A 208 3.83 3.80 -7.50
N GLY A 209 4.36 3.85 -6.28
CA GLY A 209 3.58 4.16 -5.08
C GLY A 209 3.00 5.58 -5.12
N ALA A 210 3.82 6.58 -5.47
CA ALA A 210 3.36 7.96 -5.61
C ALA A 210 2.25 8.07 -6.67
N LYS A 211 2.41 7.43 -7.83
CA LYS A 211 1.39 7.37 -8.88
C LYS A 211 0.09 6.73 -8.39
N GLY A 212 0.18 5.61 -7.66
CA GLY A 212 -0.98 4.94 -7.06
C GLY A 212 -1.75 5.83 -6.09
N GLN A 213 -1.05 6.63 -5.30
CA GLN A 213 -1.63 7.60 -4.39
C GLN A 213 -2.18 8.88 -5.07
N GLY A 214 -2.13 8.98 -6.39
CA GLY A 214 -2.55 10.19 -7.11
C GLY A 214 -1.65 11.39 -6.86
N ARG A 215 -0.32 11.17 -6.76
CA ARG A 215 0.72 12.18 -6.53
C ARG A 215 1.68 12.20 -7.71
N ASP A 216 1.24 12.79 -8.82
CA ASP A 216 1.96 12.75 -10.09
C ASP A 216 3.24 13.60 -10.09
N ASP A 217 3.41 14.47 -9.08
CA ASP A 217 4.57 15.33 -8.82
C ASP A 217 5.53 14.76 -7.75
N CYS A 218 5.41 13.47 -7.40
CA CYS A 218 6.21 12.79 -6.37
C CYS A 218 6.89 11.52 -6.91
N GLY A 219 7.76 10.91 -6.09
CA GLY A 219 8.33 9.59 -6.32
C GLY A 219 9.56 9.54 -7.22
N LYS A 220 10.07 10.68 -7.70
CA LYS A 220 11.35 10.79 -8.43
C LYS A 220 11.98 12.16 -8.24
N LEU A 221 13.28 12.23 -8.41
CA LEU A 221 14.03 13.50 -8.45
C LEU A 221 13.99 14.07 -9.85
N ALA A 222 13.18 15.12 -10.05
CA ALA A 222 13.06 15.82 -11.34
C ALA A 222 12.66 17.27 -11.12
N VAL A 223 12.98 18.15 -12.07
CA VAL A 223 12.57 19.55 -12.04
C VAL A 223 11.04 19.64 -12.01
N GLY A 224 10.49 20.43 -11.09
CA GLY A 224 9.04 20.58 -10.89
C GLY A 224 8.41 19.54 -9.98
N PHE A 225 9.15 18.50 -9.54
CA PHE A 225 8.68 17.52 -8.56
C PHE A 225 8.90 18.01 -7.13
N LYS A 226 8.08 17.48 -6.22
CA LYS A 226 8.23 17.72 -4.78
C LYS A 226 9.57 17.20 -4.29
N ALA A 227 10.20 17.94 -3.37
CA ALA A 227 11.46 17.55 -2.75
C ALA A 227 11.21 16.50 -1.64
N ASP A 228 10.81 15.30 -2.07
CA ASP A 228 10.66 14.10 -1.24
C ASP A 228 11.84 13.19 -1.53
N LEU A 229 12.74 13.02 -0.57
CA LEU A 229 13.94 12.21 -0.76
C LEU A 229 14.47 11.62 0.56
N ILE A 230 15.25 10.57 0.42
CA ILE A 230 16.13 10.05 1.46
C ILE A 230 17.58 10.16 1.02
N VAL A 231 18.50 10.28 1.98
CA VAL A 231 19.95 10.13 1.77
C VAL A 231 20.40 8.91 2.53
N MET A 232 21.15 8.03 1.88
CA MET A 232 21.65 6.79 2.47
C MET A 232 23.16 6.79 2.63
N ASP A 233 23.63 6.18 3.70
CA ASP A 233 25.06 5.98 3.98
C ASP A 233 25.60 4.81 3.14
N LEU A 234 26.51 5.13 2.24
CA LEU A 234 27.17 4.15 1.39
C LEU A 234 28.57 3.75 1.91
N SER A 235 29.00 4.29 3.04
CA SER A 235 30.35 4.02 3.61
C SER A 235 30.41 2.73 4.42
N LYS A 236 29.27 2.25 4.88
CA LYS A 236 29.16 1.06 5.75
C LYS A 236 29.62 -0.24 5.05
N PRO A 237 30.13 -1.24 5.80
CA PRO A 237 30.64 -2.49 5.23
C PRO A 237 29.63 -3.26 4.37
N ASN A 238 28.33 -3.28 4.76
CA ASN A 238 27.26 -3.93 3.99
C ASN A 238 27.06 -3.30 2.59
N MET A 239 27.46 -2.05 2.41
CA MET A 239 27.35 -1.32 1.13
C MET A 239 28.62 -1.41 0.27
N ARG A 240 29.64 -2.15 0.70
CA ARG A 240 30.95 -2.25 0.02
C ARG A 240 31.29 -3.69 -0.40
N PRO A 241 31.93 -3.90 -1.57
CA PRO A 241 32.21 -2.91 -2.62
C PRO A 241 30.95 -2.53 -3.42
N ILE A 242 30.96 -1.35 -4.08
CA ILE A 242 29.87 -0.90 -4.93
C ILE A 242 30.22 -1.19 -6.39
N HIS A 243 29.59 -2.21 -6.98
CA HIS A 243 29.69 -2.51 -8.40
C HIS A 243 28.47 -1.95 -9.17
N ASN A 244 27.30 -2.04 -8.54
CA ASN A 244 26.05 -1.50 -9.07
C ASN A 244 25.22 -0.91 -7.92
N MET A 245 24.94 0.37 -7.96
CA MET A 245 24.23 1.11 -6.92
C MET A 245 22.83 0.56 -6.66
N ALA A 246 22.07 0.31 -7.73
CA ALA A 246 20.71 -0.20 -7.59
C ALA A 246 20.69 -1.59 -6.92
N THR A 247 21.64 -2.45 -7.28
CA THR A 247 21.82 -3.77 -6.66
C THR A 247 22.13 -3.66 -5.18
N ASN A 248 23.07 -2.77 -4.79
CA ASN A 248 23.40 -2.57 -3.38
C ASN A 248 22.21 -2.02 -2.59
N LEU A 249 21.47 -1.06 -3.12
CA LEU A 249 20.26 -0.49 -2.47
C LEU A 249 19.19 -1.54 -2.23
N VAL A 250 18.96 -2.44 -3.19
CA VAL A 250 17.90 -3.45 -3.07
C VAL A 250 18.32 -4.65 -2.22
N TYR A 251 19.56 -5.13 -2.34
CA TYR A 251 19.95 -6.40 -1.73
C TYR A 251 20.83 -6.27 -0.48
N SER A 252 21.50 -5.13 -0.27
CA SER A 252 22.46 -4.96 0.81
C SER A 252 22.06 -3.90 1.83
N ALA A 253 21.32 -2.86 1.42
CA ALA A 253 20.93 -1.79 2.33
C ALA A 253 19.86 -2.24 3.35
N CYS A 254 19.75 -1.48 4.43
CA CYS A 254 18.69 -1.58 5.42
C CYS A 254 18.21 -0.18 5.84
N GLY A 255 17.05 -0.08 6.51
CA GLY A 255 16.50 1.20 6.97
C GLY A 255 17.45 1.99 7.86
N GLY A 256 18.32 1.29 8.62
CA GLY A 256 19.37 1.91 9.45
C GLY A 256 20.50 2.61 8.66
N ASP A 257 20.52 2.48 7.33
CA ASP A 257 21.47 3.21 6.46
C ASP A 257 20.95 4.57 6.01
N VAL A 258 19.71 4.95 6.38
CA VAL A 258 19.14 6.26 6.06
C VAL A 258 19.73 7.33 6.98
N LEU A 259 20.37 8.33 6.38
CA LEU A 259 20.94 9.49 7.08
C LEU A 259 19.98 10.66 7.15
N LEU A 260 19.11 10.82 6.15
CA LEU A 260 18.18 11.94 6.06
C LEU A 260 16.88 11.50 5.39
N THR A 261 15.77 12.02 5.92
CA THR A 261 14.45 11.94 5.28
C THR A 261 13.90 13.36 5.12
N MET A 262 13.49 13.70 3.91
CA MET A 262 12.91 15.01 3.56
C MET A 262 11.57 14.82 2.85
N VAL A 263 10.59 15.66 3.20
CA VAL A 263 9.26 15.71 2.56
C VAL A 263 8.89 17.16 2.28
N ASP A 264 8.52 17.47 1.04
CA ASP A 264 8.24 18.83 0.55
C ASP A 264 9.37 19.84 0.90
N GLY A 265 10.64 19.40 0.84
CA GLY A 265 11.79 20.23 1.19
C GLY A 265 12.03 20.38 2.70
N ARG A 266 11.17 19.84 3.55
CA ARG A 266 11.34 19.86 5.01
C ARG A 266 12.04 18.60 5.49
N VAL A 267 13.16 18.73 6.19
CA VAL A 267 13.87 17.62 6.81
C VAL A 267 13.07 17.13 8.03
N LEU A 268 12.73 15.85 8.05
CA LEU A 268 11.99 15.20 9.13
C LEU A 268 12.89 14.40 10.07
N TYR A 269 13.94 13.82 9.51
CA TYR A 269 14.94 12.99 10.19
C TYR A 269 16.33 13.31 9.67
N ARG A 270 17.33 13.36 10.55
CA ARG A 270 18.75 13.54 10.19
C ARG A 270 19.64 12.89 11.23
N ASN A 271 20.49 11.95 10.81
CA ASN A 271 21.56 11.34 11.62
C ASN A 271 21.10 10.86 13.01
N GLY A 272 19.98 10.18 13.11
CA GLY A 272 19.43 9.67 14.37
C GLY A 272 18.42 10.61 15.05
N GLU A 273 18.30 11.85 14.63
CA GLU A 273 17.39 12.83 15.23
C GLU A 273 16.07 12.95 14.47
N TYR A 274 14.96 12.84 15.17
CA TYR A 274 13.60 13.09 14.66
C TYR A 274 13.23 14.57 14.90
N LEU A 275 13.26 15.37 13.84
CA LEU A 275 13.11 16.83 13.94
C LEU A 275 11.66 17.32 14.10
N THR A 276 10.68 16.43 13.99
CA THR A 276 9.25 16.78 14.00
C THR A 276 8.43 16.02 15.04
N MET A 277 9.07 15.19 15.85
CA MET A 277 8.44 14.42 16.91
C MET A 277 9.41 14.17 18.05
N ASP A 278 8.89 14.04 19.25
CA ASP A 278 9.59 13.58 20.45
C ASP A 278 9.51 12.04 20.47
N ILE A 279 10.57 11.37 20.04
CA ILE A 279 10.58 9.91 19.90
C ILE A 279 10.52 9.20 21.27
N GLU A 280 11.12 9.77 22.30
CA GLU A 280 11.10 9.18 23.66
C GLU A 280 9.67 9.18 24.21
N LYS A 281 8.95 10.30 24.01
CA LYS A 281 7.54 10.41 24.38
C LYS A 281 6.68 9.43 23.58
N VAL A 282 6.92 9.27 22.27
CA VAL A 282 6.17 8.33 21.43
C VAL A 282 6.37 6.90 21.93
N VAL A 283 7.59 6.48 22.23
CA VAL A 283 7.89 5.15 22.78
C VAL A 283 7.22 4.95 24.13
N PHE A 284 7.34 5.93 25.04
CA PHE A 284 6.72 5.88 26.39
C PHE A 284 5.19 5.70 26.30
N GLU A 285 4.51 6.50 25.47
CA GLU A 285 3.04 6.41 25.34
C GLU A 285 2.59 5.10 24.65
N ALA A 286 3.38 4.57 23.70
CA ALA A 286 3.13 3.28 23.10
C ALA A 286 3.23 2.14 24.13
N GLU A 287 4.30 2.11 24.92
CA GLU A 287 4.47 1.12 26.00
C GLU A 287 3.37 1.20 27.07
N LYS A 288 2.99 2.42 27.47
CA LYS A 288 1.90 2.66 28.40
C LYS A 288 0.57 2.11 27.85
N SER A 289 0.27 2.38 26.58
CA SER A 289 -0.92 1.86 25.92
C SER A 289 -0.92 0.33 25.85
N THR A 290 0.22 -0.27 25.54
CA THR A 290 0.40 -1.73 25.51
C THR A 290 0.14 -2.35 26.90
N LYS A 291 0.71 -1.77 27.96
CA LYS A 291 0.49 -2.25 29.34
C LYS A 291 -0.98 -2.16 29.75
N ARG A 292 -1.69 -1.08 29.37
CA ARG A 292 -3.12 -0.93 29.62
C ARG A 292 -3.93 -2.02 28.93
N ILE A 293 -3.73 -2.22 27.60
CA ILE A 293 -4.45 -3.21 26.81
C ILE A 293 -4.22 -4.64 27.36
N LEU A 294 -2.97 -5.00 27.65
CA LEU A 294 -2.65 -6.31 28.22
C LEU A 294 -3.21 -6.50 29.63
N GLY A 295 -3.39 -5.41 30.38
CA GLY A 295 -4.05 -5.43 31.69
C GLY A 295 -5.56 -5.69 31.60
N GLU A 296 -6.21 -5.18 30.56
CA GLU A 296 -7.65 -5.35 30.28
C GLU A 296 -7.99 -6.74 29.70
N LEU A 297 -7.00 -7.46 29.16
CA LEU A 297 -7.17 -8.81 28.60
C LEU A 297 -7.01 -9.94 29.65
N LYS A 298 -6.61 -9.61 30.89
CA LYS A 298 -6.50 -10.54 32.01
C LYS A 298 -7.74 -10.52 32.87
#